data_393528634b5fd8cd24c54b209b37ae4f
#
_entry.id   393528634b5fd8cd24c54b209b37ae4f
#
_cell.length_a   1.000
_cell.length_b   1.000
_cell.length_c   1.000
_cell.angle_alpha   90.00
_cell.angle_beta   90.00
_cell.angle_gamma   90.00
#
_symmetry.space_group_name_H-M   'P 1'
#
loop_
_entity.id
_entity.type
_entity.pdbx_description
1 polymer ?
#
loop_
_entity_poly.entity_id
_entity_poly.type
_entity_poly.pdbx_seq_one_letter_code
_entity_poly.pdbx_strand_id
1 'polypeptide(L)'
;VLETFVHITNQDAENLVAAGIYMQIAVELLGATPDLPSAIATGIDKAGSYFGTTQPYQSIFEAFQAALADDKWPDGSATDPISLLARTLKALQSKPDYHDAVLQTVNQGGATDTTGALVGGLAGLAYGYTSLPHRWCLMLAEYAQIVDLCRQAENSGFFPKYD
;
A
#
# COMPACT_ATOMS: atom_id res chain seq x y z
N VAL A 1 5.13 13.53 -11.83
CA VAL A 1 4.10 13.83 -10.79
C VAL A 1 4.43 13.10 -9.48
N LEU A 2 4.57 11.75 -9.46
CA LEU A 2 4.87 11.00 -8.23
C LEU A 2 6.15 11.51 -7.54
N GLU A 3 7.25 11.61 -8.29
CA GLU A 3 8.54 12.10 -7.79
C GLU A 3 8.40 13.45 -7.08
N THR A 4 7.65 14.38 -7.66
CA THR A 4 7.41 15.70 -7.08
C THR A 4 6.74 15.62 -5.70
N PHE A 5 5.77 14.70 -5.53
CA PHE A 5 5.08 14.51 -4.25
C PHE A 5 5.94 13.79 -3.21
N VAL A 6 6.65 12.74 -3.60
CA VAL A 6 7.55 12.00 -2.70
C VAL A 6 8.65 12.92 -2.19
N HIS A 7 9.23 13.74 -3.06
CA HIS A 7 10.32 14.66 -2.72
C HIS A 7 9.91 15.83 -1.82
N ILE A 8 8.63 16.05 -1.56
CA ILE A 8 8.18 17.01 -0.55
C ILE A 8 8.65 16.59 0.85
N THR A 9 8.66 15.29 1.13
CA THR A 9 8.98 14.76 2.47
C THR A 9 10.30 13.99 2.52
N ASN A 10 10.67 13.31 1.44
CA ASN A 10 11.88 12.50 1.39
C ASN A 10 12.41 12.43 -0.05
N GLN A 11 13.75 12.60 -0.19
CA GLN A 11 14.43 12.59 -1.51
C GLN A 11 15.19 11.28 -1.79
N ASP A 12 15.11 10.28 -0.90
CA ASP A 12 15.81 9.01 -1.09
C ASP A 12 15.17 8.18 -2.21
N ALA A 13 16.02 7.58 -3.04
CA ALA A 13 15.58 6.76 -4.16
C ALA A 13 14.73 5.55 -3.73
N GLU A 14 15.01 4.96 -2.56
CA GLU A 14 14.23 3.85 -2.00
C GLU A 14 12.78 4.25 -1.73
N ASN A 15 12.55 5.45 -1.17
CA ASN A 15 11.20 5.96 -0.95
C ASN A 15 10.46 6.18 -2.26
N LEU A 16 11.14 6.67 -3.30
CA LEU A 16 10.52 6.88 -4.61
C LEU A 16 10.11 5.54 -5.25
N VAL A 17 10.99 4.53 -5.19
CA VAL A 17 10.70 3.20 -5.74
C VAL A 17 9.56 2.54 -4.97
N ALA A 18 9.61 2.54 -3.63
CA ALA A 18 8.57 1.96 -2.80
C ALA A 18 7.21 2.64 -3.01
N ALA A 19 7.17 3.98 -3.00
CA ALA A 19 5.97 4.74 -3.27
C ALA A 19 5.43 4.49 -4.69
N GLY A 20 6.30 4.36 -5.68
CA GLY A 20 5.93 4.09 -7.06
C GLY A 20 5.26 2.73 -7.22
N ILE A 21 5.83 1.68 -6.62
CA ILE A 21 5.24 0.34 -6.62
C ILE A 21 3.88 0.35 -5.89
N TYR A 22 3.82 0.95 -4.69
CA TYR A 22 2.59 1.05 -3.90
C TYR A 22 1.47 1.76 -4.67
N MET A 23 1.76 2.92 -5.25
CA MET A 23 0.79 3.70 -6.01
C MET A 23 0.34 2.98 -7.29
N GLN A 24 1.24 2.25 -7.96
CA GLN A 24 0.86 1.48 -9.14
C GLN A 24 -0.11 0.35 -8.78
N ILE A 25 0.11 -0.35 -7.66
CA ILE A 25 -0.83 -1.35 -7.14
C ILE A 25 -2.18 -0.70 -6.78
N ALA A 26 -2.16 0.45 -6.12
CA ALA A 26 -3.38 1.19 -5.78
C ALA A 26 -4.19 1.57 -7.03
N VAL A 27 -3.52 2.01 -8.10
CA VAL A 27 -4.16 2.32 -9.39
C VAL A 27 -4.80 1.07 -10.00
N GLU A 28 -4.15 -0.09 -9.93
CA GLU A 28 -4.76 -1.34 -10.42
C GLU A 28 -6.00 -1.74 -9.60
N LEU A 29 -5.96 -1.55 -8.27
CA LEU A 29 -7.11 -1.81 -7.39
C LEU A 29 -8.29 -0.87 -7.64
N LEU A 30 -8.05 0.31 -8.15
CA LEU A 30 -9.10 1.25 -8.58
C LEU A 30 -9.68 0.93 -9.96
N GLY A 31 -9.18 -0.08 -10.65
CA GLY A 31 -9.71 -0.55 -11.94
C GLY A 31 -11.02 -1.34 -11.81
N ALA A 32 -11.65 -1.67 -12.95
CA ALA A 32 -13.02 -2.16 -13.00
C ALA A 32 -13.30 -3.54 -12.36
N THR A 33 -12.29 -4.43 -12.20
CA THR A 33 -12.49 -5.77 -11.59
C THR A 33 -11.17 -6.39 -11.09
N PRO A 34 -10.39 -5.74 -10.28
CA PRO A 34 -9.14 -6.34 -9.83
C PRO A 34 -9.38 -7.23 -8.61
N ASP A 35 -8.99 -8.49 -8.70
CA ASP A 35 -8.67 -9.22 -7.48
C ASP A 35 -7.30 -8.75 -6.95
N LEU A 36 -7.13 -8.82 -5.65
CA LEU A 36 -5.91 -8.31 -4.99
C LEU A 36 -4.61 -8.94 -5.51
N PRO A 37 -4.51 -10.27 -5.70
CA PRO A 37 -3.31 -10.89 -6.27
C PRO A 37 -2.96 -10.38 -7.67
N SER A 38 -3.95 -10.26 -8.56
CA SER A 38 -3.74 -9.75 -9.92
C SER A 38 -3.32 -8.28 -9.92
N ALA A 39 -3.92 -7.45 -9.07
CA ALA A 39 -3.56 -6.05 -8.93
C ALA A 39 -2.12 -5.88 -8.42
N ILE A 40 -1.70 -6.68 -7.44
CA ILE A 40 -0.32 -6.69 -6.95
C ILE A 40 0.65 -7.09 -8.08
N ALA A 41 0.38 -8.19 -8.77
CA ALA A 41 1.26 -8.67 -9.83
C ALA A 41 1.40 -7.65 -10.97
N THR A 42 0.28 -7.13 -11.46
CA THR A 42 0.25 -6.13 -12.55
C THR A 42 0.90 -4.82 -12.13
N GLY A 43 0.65 -4.36 -10.89
CA GLY A 43 1.24 -3.14 -10.36
C GLY A 43 2.75 -3.23 -10.25
N ILE A 44 3.29 -4.36 -9.79
CA ILE A 44 4.74 -4.60 -9.73
C ILE A 44 5.34 -4.65 -11.14
N ASP A 45 4.71 -5.32 -12.09
CA ASP A 45 5.19 -5.40 -13.48
C ASP A 45 5.25 -4.02 -14.14
N LYS A 46 4.20 -3.21 -14.00
CA LYS A 46 4.17 -1.85 -14.51
C LYS A 46 5.23 -0.95 -13.86
N ALA A 47 5.41 -1.04 -12.54
CA ALA A 47 6.48 -0.33 -11.83
C ALA A 47 7.86 -0.78 -12.31
N GLY A 48 8.04 -2.08 -12.53
CA GLY A 48 9.26 -2.68 -13.05
C GLY A 48 9.64 -2.19 -14.45
N SER A 49 8.67 -1.87 -15.29
CA SER A 49 8.94 -1.31 -16.63
C SER A 49 9.68 0.02 -16.56
N TYR A 50 9.54 0.78 -15.47
CA TYR A 50 10.28 2.03 -15.25
C TYR A 50 11.47 1.82 -14.32
N PHE A 51 11.25 1.35 -13.10
CA PHE A 51 12.29 1.26 -12.07
C PHE A 51 13.31 0.14 -12.37
N GLY A 52 12.88 -0.96 -12.99
CA GLY A 52 13.76 -2.08 -13.34
C GLY A 52 14.72 -1.78 -14.49
N THR A 53 14.54 -0.67 -15.20
CA THR A 53 15.35 -0.30 -16.37
C THR A 53 16.09 1.03 -16.22
N THR A 54 15.79 1.80 -15.18
CA THR A 54 16.30 3.16 -14.99
C THR A 54 17.27 3.22 -13.80
N GLN A 55 18.52 3.65 -14.07
CA GLN A 55 19.46 3.93 -12.99
C GLN A 55 19.09 5.24 -12.27
N PRO A 56 19.26 5.33 -10.93
CA PRO A 56 19.84 4.32 -10.02
C PRO A 56 18.81 3.34 -9.43
N TYR A 57 17.57 3.33 -9.89
CA TYR A 57 16.44 2.62 -9.26
C TYR A 57 16.47 1.11 -9.48
N GLN A 58 17.16 0.63 -10.52
CA GLN A 58 17.18 -0.78 -10.89
C GLN A 58 17.61 -1.69 -9.73
N SER A 59 18.73 -1.39 -9.07
CA SER A 59 19.24 -2.18 -7.95
C SER A 59 18.27 -2.20 -6.75
N ILE A 60 17.57 -1.08 -6.52
CA ILE A 60 16.56 -0.98 -5.47
C ILE A 60 15.33 -1.84 -5.80
N PHE A 61 14.90 -1.81 -7.05
CA PHE A 61 13.79 -2.63 -7.52
C PHE A 61 14.12 -4.13 -7.45
N GLU A 62 15.33 -4.53 -7.83
CA GLU A 62 15.84 -5.90 -7.68
C GLU A 62 15.87 -6.33 -6.20
N ALA A 63 16.33 -5.46 -5.29
CA ALA A 63 16.30 -5.73 -3.85
C ALA A 63 14.87 -5.92 -3.32
N PHE A 64 13.91 -5.12 -3.80
CA PHE A 64 12.49 -5.31 -3.48
C PHE A 64 11.97 -6.67 -3.96
N GLN A 65 12.26 -7.05 -5.20
CA GLN A 65 11.84 -8.35 -5.73
C GLN A 65 12.42 -9.50 -4.92
N ALA A 66 13.70 -9.41 -4.52
CA ALA A 66 14.35 -10.40 -3.67
C ALA A 66 13.68 -10.49 -2.29
N ALA A 67 13.40 -9.34 -1.66
CA ALA A 67 12.73 -9.28 -0.35
C ALA A 67 11.30 -9.84 -0.40
N LEU A 68 10.59 -9.63 -1.51
CA LEU A 68 9.24 -10.16 -1.70
C LEU A 68 9.25 -11.68 -1.94
N ALA A 69 10.24 -12.19 -2.68
CA ALA A 69 10.38 -13.60 -3.01
C ALA A 69 10.95 -14.46 -1.86
N ASP A 70 11.61 -13.86 -0.87
CA ASP A 70 12.14 -14.61 0.29
C ASP A 70 10.98 -15.23 1.09
N ASP A 71 11.06 -16.49 1.45
CA ASP A 71 10.06 -17.15 2.31
C ASP A 71 9.99 -16.55 3.72
N LYS A 72 11.06 -15.90 4.15
CA LYS A 72 11.11 -15.22 5.45
C LYS A 72 10.44 -13.86 5.36
N TRP A 73 9.76 -13.51 6.44
CA TRP A 73 9.29 -12.15 6.62
C TRP A 73 10.50 -11.23 6.86
N PRO A 74 10.50 -10.01 6.27
CA PRO A 74 11.50 -9.02 6.65
C PRO A 74 11.48 -8.78 8.16
N ASP A 75 12.65 -8.49 8.74
CA ASP A 75 12.79 -8.26 10.17
C ASP A 75 11.79 -7.19 10.64
N GLY A 76 11.09 -7.47 11.74
CA GLY A 76 10.14 -6.53 12.34
C GLY A 76 10.76 -5.19 12.74
N SER A 77 12.07 -5.16 13.02
CA SER A 77 12.81 -3.93 13.33
C SER A 77 13.21 -3.12 12.09
N ALA A 78 13.12 -3.69 10.88
CA ALA A 78 13.44 -2.98 9.64
C ALA A 78 12.48 -1.79 9.43
N THR A 79 13.07 -0.64 9.14
CA THR A 79 12.34 0.62 8.90
C THR A 79 12.57 1.18 7.50
N ASP A 80 13.38 0.48 6.68
CA ASP A 80 13.62 0.89 5.31
C ASP A 80 12.37 0.69 4.43
N PRO A 81 12.15 1.56 3.44
CA PRO A 81 10.94 1.55 2.63
C PRO A 81 10.68 0.24 1.90
N ILE A 82 11.74 -0.44 1.47
CA ILE A 82 11.66 -1.68 0.70
C ILE A 82 11.18 -2.84 1.59
N SER A 83 11.76 -2.98 2.78
CA SER A 83 11.32 -3.98 3.76
C SER A 83 9.89 -3.74 4.23
N LEU A 84 9.50 -2.48 4.47
CA LEU A 84 8.14 -2.12 4.86
C LEU A 84 7.12 -2.46 3.76
N LEU A 85 7.44 -2.17 2.51
CA LEU A 85 6.59 -2.53 1.37
C LEU A 85 6.50 -4.05 1.17
N ALA A 86 7.61 -4.77 1.26
CA ALA A 86 7.60 -6.23 1.14
C ALA A 86 6.76 -6.89 2.24
N ARG A 87 6.85 -6.42 3.49
CA ARG A 87 5.98 -6.85 4.62
C ARG A 87 4.51 -6.59 4.33
N THR A 88 4.21 -5.40 3.83
CA THR A 88 2.85 -5.01 3.43
C THR A 88 2.26 -5.98 2.42
N LEU A 89 2.97 -6.25 1.33
CA LEU A 89 2.47 -7.14 0.28
C LEU A 89 2.38 -8.60 0.72
N LYS A 90 3.32 -9.08 1.52
CA LYS A 90 3.25 -10.44 2.12
C LYS A 90 2.02 -10.59 3.03
N ALA A 91 1.70 -9.58 3.84
CA ALA A 91 0.51 -9.61 4.69
C ALA A 91 -0.76 -9.70 3.85
N LEU A 92 -0.88 -8.86 2.82
CA LEU A 92 -2.01 -8.85 1.91
C LEU A 92 -2.19 -10.16 1.14
N GLN A 93 -1.09 -10.79 0.70
CA GLN A 93 -1.12 -12.07 -0.01
C GLN A 93 -1.42 -13.27 0.91
N SER A 94 -1.10 -13.17 2.21
CA SER A 94 -1.25 -14.26 3.16
C SER A 94 -2.61 -14.32 3.85
N LYS A 95 -3.42 -13.26 3.76
CA LYS A 95 -4.69 -13.13 4.48
C LYS A 95 -5.85 -12.80 3.56
N PRO A 96 -7.02 -13.41 3.80
CA PRO A 96 -8.17 -13.31 2.90
C PRO A 96 -9.03 -12.07 3.11
N ASP A 97 -8.78 -11.28 4.16
CA ASP A 97 -9.62 -10.13 4.52
C ASP A 97 -8.84 -8.97 5.15
N TYR A 98 -9.52 -7.84 5.26
CA TYR A 98 -8.99 -6.59 5.80
C TYR A 98 -8.46 -6.74 7.23
N HIS A 99 -9.29 -7.32 8.13
CA HIS A 99 -8.99 -7.42 9.55
C HIS A 99 -7.71 -8.23 9.79
N ASP A 100 -7.65 -9.42 9.20
CA ASP A 100 -6.54 -10.34 9.40
C ASP A 100 -5.25 -9.85 8.76
N ALA A 101 -5.32 -9.17 7.59
CA ALA A 101 -4.15 -8.56 6.96
C ALA A 101 -3.54 -7.46 7.84
N VAL A 102 -4.35 -6.57 8.40
CA VAL A 102 -3.88 -5.52 9.30
C VAL A 102 -3.31 -6.12 10.59
N LEU A 103 -4.02 -7.05 11.23
CA LEU A 103 -3.53 -7.69 12.47
C LEU A 103 -2.23 -8.48 12.26
N GLN A 104 -2.12 -9.20 11.15
CA GLN A 104 -0.88 -9.90 10.79
C GLN A 104 0.32 -8.95 10.80
N THR A 105 0.13 -7.76 10.28
CA THR A 105 1.21 -6.78 10.13
C THR A 105 1.57 -6.11 11.45
N VAL A 106 0.58 -5.64 12.21
CA VAL A 106 0.83 -4.91 13.46
C VAL A 106 1.36 -5.84 14.56
N ASN A 107 0.97 -7.11 14.56
CA ASN A 107 1.45 -8.10 15.53
C ASN A 107 2.92 -8.52 15.33
N GLN A 108 3.53 -8.18 14.19
CA GLN A 108 4.96 -8.42 13.95
C GLN A 108 5.87 -7.42 14.67
N GLY A 109 5.33 -6.32 15.19
CA GLY A 109 6.11 -5.27 15.84
C GLY A 109 6.85 -4.35 14.84
N GLY A 110 7.78 -3.55 15.36
CA GLY A 110 8.54 -2.57 14.59
C GLY A 110 7.69 -1.35 14.19
N ALA A 111 7.82 -0.88 12.96
CA ALA A 111 7.10 0.28 12.42
C ALA A 111 5.62 -0.06 12.12
N THR A 112 4.86 -0.43 13.17
CA THR A 112 3.48 -0.93 13.06
C THR A 112 2.49 0.11 12.58
N ASP A 113 2.71 1.37 12.88
CA ASP A 113 1.95 2.52 12.39
C ASP A 113 2.06 2.65 10.86
N THR A 114 3.28 2.62 10.35
CA THR A 114 3.55 2.73 8.91
C THR A 114 3.02 1.51 8.15
N THR A 115 3.38 0.30 8.59
CA THR A 115 2.94 -0.92 7.90
C THR A 115 1.44 -1.14 8.02
N GLY A 116 0.84 -0.80 9.16
CA GLY A 116 -0.61 -0.83 9.35
C GLY A 116 -1.34 0.14 8.42
N ALA A 117 -0.80 1.34 8.22
CA ALA A 117 -1.34 2.32 7.27
C ALA A 117 -1.23 1.82 5.81
N LEU A 118 -0.08 1.26 5.41
CA LEU A 118 0.14 0.74 4.06
C LEU A 118 -0.78 -0.45 3.75
N VAL A 119 -0.85 -1.43 4.67
CA VAL A 119 -1.76 -2.59 4.51
C VAL A 119 -3.21 -2.14 4.50
N GLY A 120 -3.61 -1.28 5.45
CA GLY A 120 -4.98 -0.78 5.54
C GLY A 120 -5.42 -0.01 4.29
N GLY A 121 -4.52 0.76 3.68
CA GLY A 121 -4.80 1.47 2.44
C GLY A 121 -5.11 0.53 1.27
N LEU A 122 -4.22 -0.42 0.96
CA LEU A 122 -4.44 -1.35 -0.15
C LEU A 122 -5.57 -2.36 0.14
N ALA A 123 -5.68 -2.87 1.38
CA ALA A 123 -6.78 -3.75 1.76
C ALA A 123 -8.14 -3.01 1.70
N GLY A 124 -8.16 -1.73 2.09
CA GLY A 124 -9.37 -0.91 1.98
C GLY A 124 -9.83 -0.71 0.53
N LEU A 125 -8.90 -0.52 -0.40
CA LEU A 125 -9.19 -0.47 -1.83
C LEU A 125 -9.69 -1.81 -2.38
N ALA A 126 -9.07 -2.93 -1.93
CA ALA A 126 -9.38 -4.26 -2.43
C ALA A 126 -10.72 -4.80 -1.90
N TYR A 127 -11.00 -4.57 -0.62
CA TYR A 127 -12.14 -5.19 0.07
C TYR A 127 -13.30 -4.20 0.33
N GLY A 128 -13.08 -2.92 0.12
CA GLY A 128 -14.06 -1.87 0.28
C GLY A 128 -14.33 -1.46 1.74
N TYR A 129 -15.03 -0.33 1.90
CA TYR A 129 -15.32 0.28 3.21
C TYR A 129 -16.11 -0.66 4.14
N THR A 130 -17.01 -1.47 3.62
CA THR A 130 -17.85 -2.37 4.41
C THR A 130 -17.08 -3.53 5.05
N SER A 131 -15.87 -3.80 4.60
CA SER A 131 -14.97 -4.82 5.18
C SER A 131 -14.24 -4.34 6.44
N LEU A 132 -14.23 -3.02 6.68
CA LEU A 132 -13.55 -2.45 7.84
C LEU A 132 -14.27 -2.87 9.13
N PRO A 133 -13.54 -3.33 10.16
CA PRO A 133 -14.16 -3.67 11.44
C PRO A 133 -14.84 -2.45 12.05
N HIS A 134 -16.15 -2.49 12.20
CA HIS A 134 -16.96 -1.38 12.69
C HIS A 134 -16.45 -0.80 14.02
N ARG A 135 -15.97 -1.67 14.92
CA ARG A 135 -15.37 -1.24 16.19
C ARG A 135 -14.15 -0.34 15.99
N TRP A 136 -13.30 -0.63 14.99
CA TRP A 136 -12.13 0.20 14.71
C TRP A 136 -12.54 1.58 14.21
N CYS A 137 -13.52 1.62 13.33
CA CYS A 137 -14.07 2.89 12.83
C CYS A 137 -14.62 3.75 13.97
N LEU A 138 -15.38 3.18 14.90
CA LEU A 138 -15.94 3.90 16.05
C LEU A 138 -14.90 4.41 17.06
N MET A 139 -13.73 3.76 17.13
CA MET A 139 -12.63 4.17 18.01
C MET A 139 -11.67 5.17 17.34
N LEU A 140 -11.83 5.41 16.05
CA LEU A 140 -10.98 6.33 15.32
C LEU A 140 -11.28 7.78 15.75
N ALA A 141 -10.27 8.50 16.18
CA ALA A 141 -10.40 9.93 16.46
C ALA A 141 -10.89 10.65 15.19
N GLU A 142 -11.80 11.62 15.38
CA GLU A 142 -12.35 12.45 14.30
C GLU A 142 -13.04 11.66 13.16
N TYR A 143 -13.54 10.45 13.46
CA TYR A 143 -14.23 9.60 12.46
C TYR A 143 -15.29 10.35 11.65
N ALA A 144 -16.10 11.18 12.33
CA ALA A 144 -17.15 11.96 11.66
C ALA A 144 -16.58 12.95 10.64
N GLN A 145 -15.45 13.59 10.95
CA GLN A 145 -14.77 14.52 10.02
C GLN A 145 -14.18 13.77 8.82
N ILE A 146 -13.61 12.58 9.03
CA ILE A 146 -13.09 11.74 7.96
C ILE A 146 -14.21 11.35 7.00
N VAL A 147 -15.36 10.89 7.54
CA VAL A 147 -16.53 10.54 6.71
C VAL A 147 -17.06 11.73 5.93
N ASP A 148 -17.11 12.91 6.57
CA ASP A 148 -17.57 14.13 5.90
C ASP A 148 -16.61 14.55 4.78
N LEU A 149 -15.29 14.47 5.00
CA LEU A 149 -14.28 14.72 3.98
C LEU A 149 -14.43 13.78 2.77
N CYS A 150 -14.65 12.49 3.01
CA CYS A 150 -14.89 11.52 1.94
C CYS A 150 -16.14 11.87 1.12
N ARG A 151 -17.24 12.28 1.79
CA ARG A 151 -18.45 12.74 1.10
C ARG A 151 -18.24 14.00 0.28
N GLN A 152 -17.47 14.95 0.81
CA GLN A 152 -17.12 16.17 0.06
C GLN A 152 -16.28 15.84 -1.16
N ALA A 153 -15.31 14.93 -1.04
CA ALA A 153 -14.51 14.45 -2.16
C ALA A 153 -15.37 13.79 -3.24
N GLU A 154 -16.27 12.89 -2.86
CA GLU A 154 -17.21 12.23 -3.76
C GLU A 154 -18.10 13.24 -4.51
N ASN A 155 -18.63 14.24 -3.79
CA ASN A 155 -19.52 15.26 -4.34
C ASN A 155 -18.78 16.33 -5.17
N SER A 156 -17.46 16.43 -5.06
CA SER A 156 -16.67 17.44 -5.78
C SER A 156 -16.64 17.23 -7.29
N GLY A 157 -16.91 16.01 -7.76
CA GLY A 157 -16.80 15.60 -9.16
C GLY A 157 -15.35 15.42 -9.66
N PHE A 158 -14.34 15.64 -8.80
CA PHE A 158 -12.94 15.40 -9.15
C PHE A 158 -12.54 13.93 -9.06
N PHE A 159 -13.26 13.15 -8.27
CA PHE A 159 -13.01 11.72 -8.11
C PHE A 159 -14.04 10.91 -8.88
N PRO A 160 -13.62 9.82 -9.55
CA PRO A 160 -14.55 8.91 -10.19
C PRO A 160 -15.50 8.32 -9.14
N LYS A 161 -16.76 8.21 -9.48
CA LYS A 161 -17.72 7.46 -8.64
C LYS A 161 -17.51 5.98 -8.94
N TYR A 162 -17.21 5.24 -7.91
CA TYR A 162 -17.15 3.78 -7.93
C TYR A 162 -18.48 3.29 -7.35
N ASP A 163 -19.34 2.73 -8.19
CA ASP A 163 -20.61 2.12 -7.81
C ASP A 163 -20.38 0.74 -7.18
#